data_bb1958f0164315d7a4c73bf61ec4ab4c
#
_entry.id   bb1958f0164315d7a4c73bf61ec4ab4c
#
_cell.length_a   1.000
_cell.length_b   1.000
_cell.length_c   1.000
_cell.angle_alpha   90.00
_cell.angle_beta   90.00
_cell.angle_gamma   90.00
#
_symmetry.space_group_name_H-M   'P 1'
#
loop_
_entity.id
_entity.type
_entity.pdbx_description
1 polymer ?
#
loop_
_entity_poly.entity_id
_entity_poly.type
_entity_poly.pdbx_seq_one_letter_code
_entity_poly.pdbx_strand_id
1 'polypeptide(L)'
;ITKNYFNAVSNQFLPMHSAACEPIDNILSNSTGPVNALVAFVPGSEKDLIGMVTADWGNGMDINEVSESLQFGSRHTDEGPLCIHGVGLNNFLLVATRNKYPWFIATKKPEEDSYHLVDGPFDTKMKIVEQQDIPLADIVMRDAYKPLGAPSTIIYVEMDKSTASTMLTQNGSCAPSKVSSLNVLRRSIAEHFGVKYRNYLKPDDSGAAPARILIPDYQMANGKTCDVFVKPIFQRYKAVTGTQHLSVNYNGHDIPVSVEVGLLNAAATQTRAVTGGYALKHYYQGNMSTQGVDIQLGDRVIATAQLDTIWDRARHPSFNLFTGTIAIDISDLPRGFLNTLANKSNIDLSDEGWRAIFDAVKDAVPVVEDKTCPLEEYAKQFAERIMNNTGNKVKLQFPVYANRTRIDVLEYIDENHCNIYDFMSTAANMKSVAELRTHWDGMVSQGCQPVSATMFTTSRGPMLSHTCEELNSLIQSMPDDKMKAALKVAKGDVAKLPHYNLEIVVDKNLPR
;
A
#
# COMPACT_ATOMS: atom_id res chain seq x y z
N ILE A 1 -17.55 27.95 -4.63
CA ILE A 1 -17.56 26.47 -4.42
C ILE A 1 -18.82 26.14 -3.63
N THR A 2 -19.59 25.12 -4.04
CA THR A 2 -20.86 24.76 -3.40
C THR A 2 -20.65 23.65 -2.36
N LYS A 3 -21.56 23.55 -1.38
CA LYS A 3 -21.57 22.45 -0.38
C LYS A 3 -21.53 21.07 -1.04
N ASN A 4 -22.14 20.90 -2.22
CA ASN A 4 -22.13 19.67 -2.97
C ASN A 4 -20.72 19.29 -3.47
N TYR A 5 -19.88 20.25 -3.80
CA TYR A 5 -18.49 20.02 -4.19
C TYR A 5 -17.69 19.45 -3.01
N PHE A 6 -17.79 20.07 -1.83
CA PHE A 6 -17.11 19.57 -0.63
C PHE A 6 -17.53 18.13 -0.29
N ASN A 7 -18.83 17.84 -0.39
CA ASN A 7 -19.33 16.49 -0.16
C ASN A 7 -18.82 15.49 -1.22
N ALA A 8 -18.70 15.90 -2.48
CA ALA A 8 -18.17 15.05 -3.54
C ALA A 8 -16.69 14.70 -3.30
N VAL A 9 -15.87 15.69 -2.94
CA VAL A 9 -14.45 15.49 -2.62
C VAL A 9 -14.28 14.63 -1.36
N SER A 10 -15.06 14.89 -0.30
CA SER A 10 -14.98 14.16 0.96
C SER A 10 -15.36 12.67 0.83
N ASN A 11 -16.11 12.30 -0.20
CA ASN A 11 -16.49 10.91 -0.49
C ASN A 11 -15.51 10.21 -1.45
N GLN A 12 -14.48 10.90 -1.95
CA GLN A 12 -13.42 10.24 -2.70
C GLN A 12 -12.69 9.27 -1.78
N PHE A 13 -12.52 8.03 -2.25
CA PHE A 13 -11.75 7.03 -1.51
C PHE A 13 -10.26 7.39 -1.58
N LEU A 14 -9.78 8.01 -0.54
CA LEU A 14 -8.37 8.27 -0.31
C LEU A 14 -7.94 7.51 0.95
N PRO A 15 -7.00 6.55 0.87
CA PRO A 15 -6.48 5.90 2.06
C PRO A 15 -5.88 6.94 3.01
N MET A 16 -6.27 6.88 4.28
CA MET A 16 -5.82 7.87 5.28
C MET A 16 -4.29 7.96 5.43
N HIS A 17 -3.55 6.85 5.21
CA HIS A 17 -2.09 6.91 5.23
C HIS A 17 -1.51 7.80 4.11
N SER A 18 -2.18 7.88 2.96
CA SER A 18 -1.78 8.80 1.87
C SER A 18 -2.22 10.22 2.17
N ALA A 19 -3.44 10.42 2.66
CA ALA A 19 -3.94 11.73 3.06
C ALA A 19 -3.09 12.36 4.17
N ALA A 20 -2.66 11.57 5.15
CA ALA A 20 -1.79 12.01 6.24
C ALA A 20 -0.38 12.46 5.79
N CYS A 21 0.01 12.15 4.56
CA CYS A 21 1.24 12.67 3.96
C CYS A 21 1.11 14.15 3.56
N GLU A 22 -0.07 14.64 3.24
CA GLU A 22 -0.22 16.01 2.72
C GLU A 22 0.27 17.11 3.67
N PRO A 23 -0.03 17.07 4.99
CA PRO A 23 0.57 18.04 5.91
C PRO A 23 2.10 17.97 5.92
N ILE A 24 2.69 16.77 5.89
CA ILE A 24 4.14 16.58 5.89
C ILE A 24 4.76 17.05 4.56
N ASP A 25 4.13 16.76 3.42
CA ASP A 25 4.57 17.26 2.11
C ASP A 25 4.60 18.80 2.10
N ASN A 26 3.59 19.46 2.67
CA ASN A 26 3.55 20.91 2.76
C ASN A 26 4.68 21.46 3.66
N ILE A 27 4.93 20.83 4.80
CA ILE A 27 6.04 21.20 5.69
C ILE A 27 7.38 21.08 4.94
N LEU A 28 7.62 19.96 4.28
CA LEU A 28 8.85 19.69 3.53
C LEU A 28 9.05 20.67 2.37
N SER A 29 7.97 21.06 1.69
CA SER A 29 8.03 21.95 0.52
C SER A 29 8.26 23.41 0.88
N ASN A 30 7.79 23.84 2.07
CA ASN A 30 7.81 25.25 2.49
C ASN A 30 8.91 25.57 3.52
N SER A 31 9.81 24.61 3.81
CA SER A 31 10.88 24.82 4.79
C SER A 31 12.21 25.06 4.10
N THR A 32 12.93 26.06 4.59
CA THR A 32 14.28 26.45 4.09
C THR A 32 15.43 25.78 4.86
N GLY A 33 15.13 24.87 5.78
CA GLY A 33 16.14 24.20 6.63
C GLY A 33 15.61 22.85 7.15
N PRO A 34 16.28 22.27 8.16
CA PRO A 34 15.85 21.02 8.78
C PRO A 34 14.42 21.13 9.32
N VAL A 35 13.56 20.23 8.88
CA VAL A 35 12.15 20.18 9.26
C VAL A 35 11.94 19.41 10.55
N ASN A 36 11.17 19.99 11.48
CA ASN A 36 10.71 19.31 12.66
C ASN A 36 9.18 19.22 12.64
N ALA A 37 8.66 18.02 12.73
CA ALA A 37 7.23 17.75 12.74
C ALA A 37 6.85 16.77 13.85
N LEU A 38 5.60 16.85 14.30
CA LEU A 38 5.00 15.94 15.28
C LEU A 38 3.70 15.40 14.68
N VAL A 39 3.44 14.11 14.85
CA VAL A 39 2.15 13.49 14.47
C VAL A 39 1.64 12.66 15.64
N ALA A 40 0.53 13.10 16.22
CA ALA A 40 -0.09 12.45 17.37
C ALA A 40 -1.48 11.91 17.04
N PHE A 41 -1.86 10.83 17.73
CA PHE A 41 -3.22 10.31 17.75
C PHE A 41 -3.77 10.39 19.17
N VAL A 42 -4.95 10.96 19.29
CA VAL A 42 -5.65 11.19 20.56
C VAL A 42 -7.10 10.69 20.48
N PRO A 43 -7.78 10.44 21.61
CA PRO A 43 -9.21 10.24 21.60
C PRO A 43 -9.92 11.45 20.97
N GLY A 44 -10.93 11.23 20.15
CA GLY A 44 -11.76 12.30 19.62
C GLY A 44 -12.76 12.84 20.63
N SER A 45 -13.56 13.84 20.22
CA SER A 45 -14.62 14.45 21.04
C SER A 45 -15.73 13.45 21.40
N GLU A 46 -15.94 12.41 20.58
CA GLU A 46 -16.89 11.33 20.81
C GLU A 46 -16.17 9.97 20.84
N LYS A 47 -16.79 8.96 21.49
CA LYS A 47 -16.22 7.62 21.71
C LYS A 47 -15.72 6.92 20.44
N ASP A 48 -16.36 7.17 19.30
CA ASP A 48 -16.04 6.51 18.02
C ASP A 48 -15.21 7.37 17.08
N LEU A 49 -14.79 8.55 17.55
CA LEU A 49 -13.92 9.46 16.83
C LEU A 49 -12.48 9.35 17.32
N ILE A 50 -11.57 9.63 16.43
CA ILE A 50 -10.13 9.67 16.66
C ILE A 50 -9.61 11.00 16.16
N GLY A 51 -8.90 11.72 17.03
CA GLY A 51 -8.18 12.93 16.68
C GLY A 51 -6.79 12.60 16.12
N MET A 52 -6.39 13.26 15.04
CA MET A 52 -5.02 13.31 14.55
C MET A 52 -4.53 14.75 14.63
N VAL A 53 -3.37 14.94 15.24
CA VAL A 53 -2.69 16.21 15.36
C VAL A 53 -1.42 16.16 14.53
N THR A 54 -1.20 17.16 13.69
CA THR A 54 0.09 17.41 13.03
C THR A 54 0.56 18.80 13.46
N ALA A 55 1.80 18.88 13.94
CA ALA A 55 2.41 20.17 14.29
C ALA A 55 3.79 20.29 13.67
N ASP A 56 4.20 21.51 13.34
CA ASP A 56 5.52 21.80 12.79
C ASP A 56 6.12 23.10 13.40
N TRP A 57 7.43 23.20 13.25
CA TRP A 57 8.26 24.34 13.64
C TRP A 57 8.89 25.01 12.41
N GLY A 58 8.09 25.13 11.33
CA GLY A 58 8.49 25.78 10.07
C GLY A 58 8.22 27.30 10.08
N ASN A 59 7.97 27.81 8.87
CA ASN A 59 7.78 29.26 8.67
C ASN A 59 6.43 29.78 9.16
N GLY A 60 5.44 28.91 9.41
CA GLY A 60 4.07 29.31 9.70
C GLY A 60 3.42 30.07 8.55
N MET A 61 2.20 30.57 8.79
CA MET A 61 1.44 31.35 7.80
C MET A 61 0.87 32.60 8.47
N ASP A 62 0.88 33.74 7.77
CA ASP A 62 0.12 34.91 8.13
C ASP A 62 -1.37 34.76 7.74
N ILE A 63 -2.20 35.76 8.10
CA ILE A 63 -3.65 35.69 7.86
C ILE A 63 -4.03 35.57 6.37
N ASN A 64 -3.23 36.15 5.46
CA ASN A 64 -3.48 36.09 4.02
C ASN A 64 -3.13 34.72 3.50
N GLU A 65 -1.96 34.19 3.87
CA GLU A 65 -1.49 32.85 3.51
C GLU A 65 -2.46 31.76 4.00
N VAL A 66 -3.02 31.88 5.21
CA VAL A 66 -4.06 30.98 5.70
C VAL A 66 -5.31 31.05 4.81
N SER A 67 -5.75 32.28 4.46
CA SER A 67 -6.92 32.47 3.59
C SER A 67 -6.69 31.85 2.20
N GLU A 68 -5.50 31.98 1.66
CA GLU A 68 -5.12 31.42 0.35
C GLU A 68 -4.96 29.89 0.40
N SER A 69 -4.39 29.34 1.47
CA SER A 69 -4.18 27.90 1.62
C SER A 69 -5.49 27.10 1.64
N LEU A 70 -6.59 27.74 2.02
CA LEU A 70 -7.92 27.15 2.02
C LEU A 70 -8.67 27.31 0.69
N GLN A 71 -8.11 28.05 -0.27
CA GLN A 71 -8.66 28.16 -1.62
C GLN A 71 -8.22 26.99 -2.47
N PHE A 72 -9.17 26.29 -3.10
CA PHE A 72 -8.87 25.18 -3.98
C PHE A 72 -8.14 25.64 -5.25
N GLY A 73 -6.96 25.05 -5.51
CA GLY A 73 -6.16 25.37 -6.69
C GLY A 73 -5.36 26.66 -6.57
N SER A 74 -5.26 27.26 -5.38
CA SER A 74 -4.29 28.33 -5.13
C SER A 74 -2.88 27.78 -5.30
N ARG A 75 -2.06 28.46 -6.11
CA ARG A 75 -0.65 28.09 -6.31
C ARG A 75 0.22 29.25 -5.90
N HIS A 76 1.11 29.01 -4.96
CA HIS A 76 2.22 29.93 -4.71
C HIS A 76 3.34 29.64 -5.70
N THR A 77 3.93 30.67 -6.29
CA THR A 77 4.98 30.57 -7.30
C THR A 77 6.26 29.95 -6.79
N ASP A 78 6.47 29.94 -5.46
CA ASP A 78 7.72 29.51 -4.81
C ASP A 78 7.62 28.16 -4.07
N GLU A 79 6.53 27.41 -4.24
CA GLU A 79 6.34 26.11 -3.63
C GLU A 79 7.31 25.06 -4.22
N GLY A 80 7.83 24.18 -3.34
CA GLY A 80 8.76 23.11 -3.72
C GLY A 80 8.15 22.04 -4.65
N PRO A 81 8.96 21.09 -5.14
CA PRO A 81 8.54 20.10 -6.14
C PRO A 81 7.41 19.16 -5.69
N LEU A 82 7.12 19.10 -4.41
CA LEU A 82 6.03 18.27 -3.86
C LEU A 82 4.65 18.96 -3.91
N CYS A 83 4.57 20.29 -4.12
CA CYS A 83 3.32 21.05 -4.18
C CYS A 83 2.83 21.24 -5.62
N ILE A 84 2.44 20.16 -6.29
CA ILE A 84 2.09 20.18 -7.73
C ILE A 84 0.69 20.76 -7.98
N HIS A 85 -0.28 20.51 -7.08
CA HIS A 85 -1.71 20.72 -7.37
C HIS A 85 -2.41 21.82 -6.56
N GLY A 86 -1.81 22.31 -5.46
CA GLY A 86 -2.43 23.34 -4.58
C GLY A 86 -3.78 22.89 -3.94
N VAL A 87 -3.99 21.59 -3.77
CA VAL A 87 -5.25 21.02 -3.23
C VAL A 87 -5.01 20.02 -2.10
N GLY A 88 -3.76 19.70 -1.79
CA GLY A 88 -3.39 18.61 -0.88
C GLY A 88 -3.97 18.77 0.52
N LEU A 89 -3.73 19.93 1.15
CA LEU A 89 -4.22 20.23 2.50
C LEU A 89 -5.75 20.16 2.57
N ASN A 90 -6.44 20.78 1.60
CA ASN A 90 -7.89 20.78 1.55
C ASN A 90 -8.46 19.37 1.37
N ASN A 91 -7.83 18.55 0.51
CA ASN A 91 -8.19 17.16 0.35
C ASN A 91 -7.98 16.35 1.64
N PHE A 92 -6.86 16.57 2.33
CA PHE A 92 -6.62 15.92 3.63
C PHE A 92 -7.73 16.26 4.63
N LEU A 93 -8.05 17.56 4.82
CA LEU A 93 -9.10 17.99 5.74
C LEU A 93 -10.46 17.38 5.38
N LEU A 94 -10.84 17.42 4.09
CA LEU A 94 -12.11 16.87 3.62
C LEU A 94 -12.22 15.36 3.76
N VAL A 95 -11.17 14.62 3.39
CA VAL A 95 -11.16 13.14 3.44
C VAL A 95 -11.12 12.65 4.88
N ALA A 96 -10.26 13.23 5.72
CA ALA A 96 -10.12 12.83 7.11
C ALA A 96 -11.43 13.03 7.87
N THR A 97 -12.05 14.20 7.72
CA THR A 97 -13.25 14.59 8.47
C THR A 97 -14.56 14.26 7.77
N ARG A 98 -14.50 13.83 6.49
CA ARG A 98 -15.66 13.65 5.60
C ARG A 98 -16.52 14.92 5.48
N ASN A 99 -15.90 16.09 5.69
CA ASN A 99 -16.57 17.39 5.82
C ASN A 99 -17.73 17.38 6.84
N LYS A 100 -17.62 16.54 7.86
CA LYS A 100 -18.64 16.33 8.90
C LYS A 100 -18.07 16.52 10.29
N TYR A 101 -16.85 16.03 10.52
CA TYR A 101 -16.22 16.07 11.83
C TYR A 101 -15.35 17.32 12.00
N PRO A 102 -15.10 17.76 13.25
CA PRO A 102 -14.30 18.95 13.51
C PRO A 102 -12.87 18.85 12.96
N TRP A 103 -12.35 19.97 12.54
CA TRP A 103 -10.94 20.20 12.27
C TRP A 103 -10.61 21.67 12.55
N PHE A 104 -9.34 21.95 12.80
CA PHE A 104 -8.83 23.31 12.80
C PHE A 104 -7.39 23.36 12.28
N ILE A 105 -7.00 24.54 11.81
CA ILE A 105 -5.63 24.96 11.56
C ILE A 105 -5.35 26.15 12.46
N ALA A 106 -4.29 26.08 13.25
CA ALA A 106 -3.76 27.20 14.00
C ALA A 106 -2.33 27.43 13.56
N THR A 107 -2.00 28.62 13.06
CA THR A 107 -0.67 28.92 12.52
C THR A 107 -0.29 30.36 12.82
N LYS A 108 1.01 30.60 12.91
CA LYS A 108 1.59 31.93 13.09
C LYS A 108 2.99 32.02 12.50
N LYS A 109 3.39 33.19 12.07
CA LYS A 109 4.79 33.47 11.76
C LYS A 109 5.64 33.48 13.04
N PRO A 110 6.96 33.23 12.95
CA PRO A 110 7.85 33.27 14.12
C PRO A 110 7.84 34.59 14.90
N GLU A 111 7.58 35.69 14.22
CA GLU A 111 7.53 37.04 14.79
C GLU A 111 6.15 37.41 15.41
N GLU A 112 5.13 36.59 15.23
CA GLU A 112 3.79 36.83 15.75
C GLU A 112 3.58 36.21 17.13
N ASP A 113 2.88 36.90 18.00
CA ASP A 113 2.54 36.42 19.35
C ASP A 113 1.30 35.52 19.36
N SER A 114 0.38 35.74 18.41
CA SER A 114 -0.92 35.06 18.34
C SER A 114 -1.01 34.12 17.14
N TYR A 115 -1.75 33.02 17.29
CA TYR A 115 -2.11 32.14 16.19
C TYR A 115 -3.32 32.70 15.43
N HIS A 116 -3.29 32.54 14.12
CA HIS A 116 -4.44 32.62 13.24
C HIS A 116 -5.11 31.25 13.20
N LEU A 117 -6.29 31.16 13.79
CA LEU A 117 -7.05 29.91 13.90
C LEU A 117 -8.26 29.95 12.97
N VAL A 118 -8.38 28.89 12.19
CA VAL A 118 -9.56 28.63 11.34
C VAL A 118 -10.04 27.21 11.62
N ASP A 119 -11.33 27.02 11.71
CA ASP A 119 -11.96 25.73 12.00
C ASP A 119 -13.02 25.34 10.97
N GLY A 120 -13.32 24.06 10.91
CA GLY A 120 -14.31 23.46 10.03
C GLY A 120 -15.38 22.67 10.77
N PRO A 121 -16.37 22.14 10.04
CA PRO A 121 -16.37 21.78 8.59
C PRO A 121 -16.28 22.95 7.62
N PHE A 122 -15.84 22.66 6.37
CA PHE A 122 -15.84 23.71 5.33
C PHE A 122 -17.24 24.28 5.10
N ASP A 123 -17.34 25.61 5.17
CA ASP A 123 -18.51 26.37 4.85
C ASP A 123 -18.15 27.59 3.98
N THR A 124 -19.15 28.24 3.40
CA THR A 124 -18.98 29.42 2.55
C THR A 124 -18.53 30.68 3.30
N LYS A 125 -18.50 30.64 4.63
CA LYS A 125 -18.14 31.78 5.51
C LYS A 125 -17.22 31.32 6.64
N MET A 126 -16.06 30.81 6.28
CA MET A 126 -15.02 30.50 7.27
C MET A 126 -14.48 31.79 7.89
N LYS A 127 -14.25 31.79 9.20
CA LYS A 127 -13.69 32.92 9.93
C LYS A 127 -12.31 32.54 10.44
N ILE A 128 -11.39 33.48 10.33
CA ILE A 128 -10.07 33.37 10.97
C ILE A 128 -10.17 34.22 12.26
N VAL A 129 -9.79 33.62 13.38
CA VAL A 129 -9.76 34.27 14.70
C VAL A 129 -8.35 34.25 15.27
N GLU A 130 -7.99 35.26 16.05
CA GLU A 130 -6.70 35.26 16.75
C GLU A 130 -6.82 34.52 18.10
N GLN A 131 -5.82 33.73 18.43
CA GLN A 131 -5.70 32.99 19.67
C GLN A 131 -4.28 33.08 20.22
N GLN A 132 -4.12 33.49 21.47
CA GLN A 132 -2.80 33.61 22.13
C GLN A 132 -2.29 32.26 22.69
N ASP A 133 -3.21 31.46 23.23
CA ASP A 133 -2.84 30.16 23.81
C ASP A 133 -2.47 29.15 22.72
N ILE A 134 -1.49 28.30 23.02
CA ILE A 134 -1.06 27.22 22.14
C ILE A 134 -2.16 26.15 22.12
N PRO A 135 -2.83 25.90 20.97
CA PRO A 135 -3.80 24.82 20.88
C PRO A 135 -3.17 23.47 21.16
N LEU A 136 -3.85 22.61 21.93
CA LEU A 136 -3.37 21.27 22.28
C LEU A 136 -1.94 21.25 22.88
N ALA A 137 -1.62 22.24 23.72
CA ALA A 137 -0.29 22.42 24.29
C ALA A 137 0.26 21.16 24.99
N ASP A 138 -0.58 20.43 25.71
CA ASP A 138 -0.26 19.16 26.38
C ASP A 138 0.16 18.04 25.41
N ILE A 139 -0.25 18.14 24.14
CA ILE A 139 0.07 17.17 23.09
C ILE A 139 1.30 17.60 22.30
N VAL A 140 1.40 18.89 21.93
CA VAL A 140 2.44 19.36 21.00
C VAL A 140 3.72 19.81 21.70
N MET A 141 3.64 20.26 22.96
CA MET A 141 4.81 20.73 23.73
C MET A 141 5.57 19.57 24.35
N ARG A 142 6.31 18.84 23.52
CA ARG A 142 7.13 17.68 23.95
C ARG A 142 8.55 18.07 24.29
N ASP A 143 9.13 17.40 25.28
CA ASP A 143 10.52 17.65 25.71
C ASP A 143 11.54 17.58 24.58
N ALA A 144 11.33 16.69 23.61
CA ALA A 144 12.18 16.54 22.43
C ALA A 144 12.27 17.81 21.56
N TYR A 145 11.22 18.63 21.56
CA TYR A 145 11.11 19.88 20.79
C TYR A 145 11.06 21.14 21.65
N LYS A 146 11.22 21.00 22.97
CA LYS A 146 11.22 22.14 23.91
C LYS A 146 12.21 23.26 23.54
N PRO A 147 13.43 22.97 23.03
CA PRO A 147 14.35 24.03 22.60
C PRO A 147 13.85 24.84 21.39
N LEU A 148 12.87 24.33 20.62
CA LEU A 148 12.31 25.01 19.45
C LEU A 148 11.17 25.99 19.83
N GLY A 149 10.71 25.96 21.10
CA GLY A 149 9.57 26.75 21.53
C GLY A 149 8.22 26.21 21.04
N ALA A 150 7.25 27.11 20.88
CA ALA A 150 5.93 26.77 20.37
C ALA A 150 5.96 26.41 18.87
N PRO A 151 5.15 25.43 18.41
CA PRO A 151 5.08 25.11 16.98
C PRO A 151 4.52 26.29 16.18
N SER A 152 4.95 26.43 14.94
CA SER A 152 4.48 27.47 14.02
C SER A 152 3.10 27.13 13.45
N THR A 153 2.84 25.84 13.17
CA THR A 153 1.53 25.40 12.65
C THR A 153 1.06 24.15 13.40
N ILE A 154 -0.23 24.12 13.72
CA ILE A 154 -0.92 22.97 14.32
C ILE A 154 -2.17 22.69 13.50
N ILE A 155 -2.29 21.46 12.99
CA ILE A 155 -3.47 20.98 12.27
C ILE A 155 -4.09 19.87 13.10
N TYR A 156 -5.37 19.98 13.40
CA TYR A 156 -6.16 18.97 14.06
C TYR A 156 -7.30 18.51 13.17
N VAL A 157 -7.54 17.20 13.10
CA VAL A 157 -8.68 16.61 12.41
C VAL A 157 -9.29 15.51 13.26
N GLU A 158 -10.62 15.42 13.27
CA GLU A 158 -11.31 14.23 13.79
C GLU A 158 -11.80 13.34 12.66
N MET A 159 -11.70 12.04 12.86
CA MET A 159 -12.13 11.03 11.90
C MET A 159 -12.85 9.89 12.59
N ASP A 160 -13.78 9.24 11.90
CA ASP A 160 -14.36 8.00 12.39
C ASP A 160 -13.36 6.83 12.30
N LYS A 161 -13.62 5.77 13.08
CA LYS A 161 -12.76 4.58 13.11
C LYS A 161 -12.65 3.87 11.75
N SER A 162 -13.67 4.00 10.88
CA SER A 162 -13.64 3.42 9.54
C SER A 162 -12.63 4.16 8.65
N THR A 163 -12.65 5.49 8.66
CA THR A 163 -11.65 6.32 7.97
C THR A 163 -10.25 6.06 8.51
N ALA A 164 -10.08 6.09 9.84
CA ALA A 164 -8.79 5.80 10.48
C ALA A 164 -8.26 4.39 10.16
N SER A 165 -9.15 3.40 10.00
CA SER A 165 -8.73 2.02 9.68
C SER A 165 -8.03 1.89 8.34
N THR A 166 -8.24 2.83 7.40
CA THR A 166 -7.54 2.82 6.11
C THR A 166 -6.05 3.14 6.24
N MET A 167 -5.58 3.66 7.40
CA MET A 167 -4.15 3.72 7.73
C MET A 167 -3.50 2.36 7.96
N LEU A 168 -4.31 1.32 8.22
CA LEU A 168 -3.82 -0.04 8.49
C LEU A 168 -3.64 -0.86 7.21
N THR A 169 -3.64 -0.20 6.06
CA THR A 169 -3.59 -0.87 4.76
C THR A 169 -2.51 -0.27 3.88
N GLN A 170 -1.98 -1.09 2.99
CA GLN A 170 -1.16 -0.65 1.87
C GLN A 170 -2.01 -0.71 0.59
N ASN A 171 -1.85 0.25 -0.32
CA ASN A 171 -2.49 0.27 -1.63
C ASN A 171 -4.04 0.27 -1.64
N GLY A 172 -4.68 0.68 -0.55
CA GLY A 172 -6.13 0.92 -0.54
C GLY A 172 -7.04 -0.31 -0.65
N SER A 173 -6.49 -1.51 -0.77
CA SER A 173 -7.27 -2.73 -0.91
C SER A 173 -7.35 -3.47 0.43
N CYS A 174 -8.31 -3.13 1.29
CA CYS A 174 -8.56 -3.94 2.48
C CYS A 174 -10.01 -3.89 2.94
N ALA A 175 -10.47 -5.02 3.44
CA ALA A 175 -11.58 -5.01 4.38
C ALA A 175 -11.20 -4.11 5.56
N PRO A 176 -12.06 -3.19 6.01
CA PRO A 176 -11.76 -2.28 7.10
C PRO A 176 -11.45 -3.07 8.37
N SER A 177 -10.17 -3.18 8.71
CA SER A 177 -9.74 -3.67 10.01
C SER A 177 -10.17 -2.64 11.04
N LYS A 178 -10.90 -3.04 12.07
CA LYS A 178 -11.28 -2.12 13.15
C LYS A 178 -10.01 -1.67 13.87
N VAL A 179 -9.82 -0.36 14.03
CA VAL A 179 -8.75 0.18 14.86
C VAL A 179 -8.97 -0.30 16.30
N SER A 180 -8.06 -1.14 16.80
CA SER A 180 -8.16 -1.71 18.15
C SER A 180 -7.59 -0.77 19.23
N SER A 181 -6.66 0.10 18.86
CA SER A 181 -6.06 1.10 19.76
C SER A 181 -5.35 2.20 18.99
N LEU A 182 -5.12 3.35 19.64
CA LEU A 182 -4.35 4.46 19.06
C LEU A 182 -2.90 4.05 18.74
N ASN A 183 -2.33 3.14 19.50
CA ASN A 183 -0.98 2.67 19.27
C ASN A 183 -0.83 1.88 17.95
N VAL A 184 -1.90 1.24 17.48
CA VAL A 184 -1.92 0.60 16.15
C VAL A 184 -1.78 1.64 15.05
N LEU A 185 -2.47 2.80 15.18
CA LEU A 185 -2.32 3.92 14.24
C LEU A 185 -0.92 4.54 14.31
N ARG A 186 -0.38 4.76 15.52
CA ARG A 186 0.98 5.29 15.71
C ARG A 186 2.02 4.42 15.01
N ARG A 187 1.92 3.10 15.13
CA ARG A 187 2.80 2.15 14.42
C ARG A 187 2.64 2.19 12.92
N SER A 188 1.40 2.21 12.45
CA SER A 188 1.12 2.24 11.00
C SER A 188 1.64 3.51 10.36
N ILE A 189 1.39 4.68 10.96
CA ILE A 189 1.87 5.94 10.41
C ILE A 189 3.40 6.06 10.48
N ALA A 190 4.03 5.54 11.55
CA ALA A 190 5.49 5.49 11.64
C ALA A 190 6.10 4.65 10.49
N GLU A 191 5.47 3.53 10.17
CA GLU A 191 5.88 2.68 9.05
C GLU A 191 5.68 3.38 7.70
N HIS A 192 4.52 3.99 7.48
CA HIS A 192 4.22 4.73 6.24
C HIS A 192 5.21 5.87 6.02
N PHE A 193 5.43 6.71 7.03
CA PHE A 193 6.36 7.83 6.93
C PHE A 193 7.81 7.37 6.80
N GLY A 194 8.19 6.31 7.52
CA GLY A 194 9.53 5.73 7.42
C GLY A 194 9.89 5.27 6.02
N VAL A 195 8.91 4.79 5.24
CA VAL A 195 9.10 4.41 3.83
C VAL A 195 8.96 5.61 2.91
N LYS A 196 7.86 6.39 3.05
CA LYS A 196 7.54 7.50 2.13
C LYS A 196 8.57 8.62 2.16
N TYR A 197 9.13 8.90 3.33
CA TYR A 197 10.08 10.00 3.58
C TYR A 197 11.49 9.52 3.92
N ARG A 198 11.84 8.28 3.58
CA ARG A 198 13.10 7.65 3.99
C ARG A 198 14.35 8.50 3.70
N ASN A 199 14.39 9.22 2.58
CA ASN A 199 15.54 10.06 2.22
C ASN A 199 15.58 11.35 3.04
N TYR A 200 14.44 11.95 3.33
CA TYR A 200 14.36 13.11 4.24
C TYR A 200 14.70 12.74 5.71
N LEU A 201 14.39 11.51 6.11
CA LEU A 201 14.63 11.01 7.48
C LEU A 201 16.03 10.41 7.66
N LYS A 202 16.77 10.19 6.56
CA LYS A 202 18.12 9.62 6.58
C LYS A 202 19.10 10.67 7.08
N PRO A 203 19.83 10.41 8.19
CA PRO A 203 20.90 11.29 8.60
C PRO A 203 22.02 11.33 7.56
N ASP A 204 22.62 12.50 7.40
CA ASP A 204 23.86 12.70 6.67
C ASP A 204 25.08 12.25 7.49
N ASP A 205 26.28 12.46 6.97
CA ASP A 205 27.53 12.09 7.63
C ASP A 205 27.80 12.88 8.94
N SER A 206 27.14 14.03 9.13
CA SER A 206 27.16 14.79 10.37
C SER A 206 26.19 14.29 11.44
N GLY A 207 25.30 13.36 11.07
CA GLY A 207 24.21 12.86 11.88
C GLY A 207 22.94 13.72 11.84
N ALA A 208 22.90 14.77 11.00
CA ALA A 208 21.72 15.60 10.78
C ALA A 208 20.83 15.00 9.70
N ALA A 209 19.52 14.99 9.93
CA ALA A 209 18.55 14.59 8.91
C ALA A 209 17.80 15.82 8.41
N PRO A 210 17.47 15.88 7.09
CA PRO A 210 16.64 16.95 6.54
C PRO A 210 15.28 17.10 7.23
N ALA A 211 14.71 16.00 7.74
CA ALA A 211 13.48 16.00 8.49
C ALA A 211 13.53 15.12 9.74
N ARG A 212 12.82 15.55 10.79
CA ARG A 212 12.60 14.78 12.01
C ARG A 212 11.12 14.77 12.33
N ILE A 213 10.49 13.59 12.34
CA ILE A 213 9.06 13.42 12.64
C ILE A 213 8.94 12.67 13.96
N LEU A 214 8.33 13.32 14.97
CA LEU A 214 8.09 12.76 16.29
C LEU A 214 6.69 12.14 16.37
N ILE A 215 6.61 10.93 16.90
CA ILE A 215 5.34 10.30 17.29
C ILE A 215 5.31 10.19 18.80
N PRO A 216 4.49 11.00 19.48
CA PRO A 216 4.39 10.97 20.93
C PRO A 216 3.58 9.76 21.42
N ASP A 217 3.80 9.41 22.69
CA ASP A 217 3.06 8.36 23.41
C ASP A 217 3.06 7.00 22.71
N TYR A 218 4.15 6.70 21.99
CA TYR A 218 4.31 5.43 21.30
C TYR A 218 4.53 4.29 22.31
N GLN A 219 3.71 3.25 22.28
CA GLN A 219 3.85 2.11 23.14
C GLN A 219 4.80 1.08 22.53
N MET A 220 5.89 0.84 23.19
CA MET A 220 6.88 -0.18 22.82
C MET A 220 6.36 -1.60 23.06
N ALA A 221 7.02 -2.61 22.50
CA ALA A 221 6.65 -4.02 22.68
C ALA A 221 6.66 -4.48 24.15
N ASN A 222 7.51 -3.87 24.97
CA ASN A 222 7.59 -4.13 26.44
C ASN A 222 6.53 -3.39 27.25
N GLY A 223 5.57 -2.71 26.60
CA GLY A 223 4.51 -1.94 27.26
C GLY A 223 4.90 -0.52 27.69
N LYS A 224 6.18 -0.14 27.63
CA LYS A 224 6.62 1.22 27.95
C LYS A 224 6.14 2.21 26.90
N THR A 225 5.60 3.32 27.35
CA THR A 225 5.23 4.46 26.47
C THR A 225 6.37 5.47 26.43
N CYS A 226 6.69 5.96 25.23
CA CYS A 226 7.73 6.97 25.02
C CYS A 226 7.48 7.73 23.72
N ASP A 227 8.11 8.88 23.58
CA ASP A 227 8.17 9.61 22.33
C ASP A 227 9.25 8.99 21.43
N VAL A 228 8.92 8.78 20.15
CA VAL A 228 9.86 8.17 19.19
C VAL A 228 9.96 9.00 17.92
N PHE A 229 11.18 9.14 17.41
CA PHE A 229 11.40 9.69 16.07
C PHE A 229 11.22 8.59 15.03
N VAL A 230 10.48 8.91 13.97
CA VAL A 230 10.35 8.04 12.79
C VAL A 230 11.74 7.80 12.19
N LYS A 231 12.06 6.55 11.92
CA LYS A 231 13.32 6.15 11.30
C LYS A 231 13.12 5.85 9.82
N PRO A 232 14.11 6.12 8.97
CA PRO A 232 14.04 5.75 7.56
C PRO A 232 13.99 4.23 7.41
N ILE A 233 13.10 3.75 6.56
CA ILE A 233 12.92 2.33 6.25
C ILE A 233 13.30 2.08 4.79
N PHE A 234 14.44 1.43 4.60
CA PHE A 234 14.93 0.99 3.29
C PHE A 234 14.81 -0.53 3.19
N GLN A 235 14.54 -1.02 1.97
CA GLN A 235 14.68 -2.44 1.69
C GLN A 235 16.15 -2.86 1.81
N ARG A 236 16.37 -4.06 2.37
CA ARG A 236 17.67 -4.71 2.44
C ARG A 236 17.66 -5.91 1.51
N TYR A 237 18.72 -6.07 0.75
CA TYR A 237 18.81 -7.14 -0.22
C TYR A 237 19.57 -8.34 0.34
N LYS A 238 19.14 -9.55 0.01
CA LYS A 238 19.97 -10.77 0.10
C LYS A 238 20.80 -10.97 -1.18
N ALA A 239 20.31 -10.43 -2.32
CA ALA A 239 21.01 -10.36 -3.58
C ALA A 239 20.53 -9.12 -4.35
N VAL A 240 21.42 -8.39 -4.97
CA VAL A 240 21.15 -7.19 -5.77
C VAL A 240 21.78 -7.37 -7.15
N THR A 241 21.12 -6.84 -8.19
CA THR A 241 21.63 -6.90 -9.57
C THR A 241 22.59 -5.75 -9.90
N GLY A 242 22.80 -4.82 -8.97
CA GLY A 242 23.50 -3.55 -9.19
C GLY A 242 22.56 -2.44 -9.59
N THR A 243 23.05 -1.20 -9.51
CA THR A 243 22.30 -0.01 -9.92
C THR A 243 22.51 0.25 -11.41
N GLN A 244 21.44 0.43 -12.15
CA GLN A 244 21.47 0.87 -13.54
C GLN A 244 21.05 2.34 -13.63
N HIS A 245 21.71 3.11 -14.49
CA HIS A 245 21.40 4.50 -14.77
C HIS A 245 20.89 4.62 -16.20
N LEU A 246 19.68 5.12 -16.35
CA LEU A 246 19.01 5.33 -17.62
C LEU A 246 18.79 6.83 -17.83
N SER A 247 18.79 7.27 -19.08
CA SER A 247 18.31 8.60 -19.47
C SER A 247 17.13 8.40 -20.42
N VAL A 248 15.96 8.86 -20.01
CA VAL A 248 14.73 8.70 -20.79
C VAL A 248 14.34 10.04 -21.39
N ASN A 249 14.39 10.15 -22.72
CA ASN A 249 13.98 11.37 -23.40
C ASN A 249 12.46 11.44 -23.53
N TYR A 250 11.85 12.50 -23.00
CA TYR A 250 10.43 12.77 -23.11
C TYR A 250 10.19 14.28 -23.25
N ASN A 251 9.41 14.70 -24.25
CA ASN A 251 9.08 16.09 -24.54
C ASN A 251 10.31 17.03 -24.58
N GLY A 252 11.44 16.53 -25.10
CA GLY A 252 12.68 17.33 -25.26
C GLY A 252 13.51 17.45 -23.98
N HIS A 253 13.14 16.78 -22.90
CA HIS A 253 13.92 16.70 -21.66
C HIS A 253 14.46 15.29 -21.47
N ASP A 254 15.68 15.19 -20.99
CA ASP A 254 16.28 13.93 -20.55
C ASP A 254 15.97 13.72 -19.06
N ILE A 255 15.25 12.66 -18.75
CA ILE A 255 14.85 12.29 -17.39
C ILE A 255 15.89 11.31 -16.86
N PRO A 256 16.70 11.67 -15.84
CA PRO A 256 17.62 10.73 -15.21
C PRO A 256 16.85 9.74 -14.33
N VAL A 257 17.05 8.44 -14.57
CA VAL A 257 16.40 7.37 -13.83
C VAL A 257 17.44 6.39 -13.31
N SER A 258 17.48 6.19 -12.01
CA SER A 258 18.33 5.18 -11.37
C SER A 258 17.48 4.00 -10.93
N VAL A 259 17.85 2.79 -11.32
CA VAL A 259 17.10 1.57 -11.01
C VAL A 259 17.98 0.58 -10.27
N GLU A 260 17.56 0.21 -9.08
CA GLU A 260 18.17 -0.85 -8.30
C GLU A 260 17.11 -1.92 -8.00
N VAL A 261 17.37 -3.16 -8.38
CA VAL A 261 16.48 -4.29 -8.12
C VAL A 261 17.22 -5.47 -7.52
N GLY A 262 16.51 -6.32 -6.81
CA GLY A 262 17.11 -7.50 -6.20
C GLY A 262 16.09 -8.34 -5.43
N LEU A 263 16.63 -9.25 -4.59
CA LEU A 263 15.84 -10.09 -3.71
C LEU A 263 15.88 -9.56 -2.28
N LEU A 264 14.70 -9.34 -1.71
CA LEU A 264 14.49 -8.81 -0.37
C LEU A 264 15.03 -9.75 0.71
N ASN A 265 15.76 -9.17 1.67
CA ASN A 265 15.99 -9.77 2.98
C ASN A 265 14.97 -9.15 3.97
N ALA A 266 13.80 -9.74 4.08
CA ALA A 266 12.72 -9.19 4.91
C ALA A 266 13.14 -9.06 6.38
N ALA A 267 13.87 -10.03 6.94
CA ALA A 267 14.34 -9.98 8.32
C ALA A 267 15.31 -8.82 8.59
N ALA A 268 16.24 -8.56 7.66
CA ALA A 268 17.19 -7.46 7.77
C ALA A 268 16.55 -6.08 7.49
N THR A 269 15.42 -6.05 6.77
CA THR A 269 14.70 -4.81 6.44
C THR A 269 13.94 -4.27 7.64
N GLN A 270 13.50 -5.12 8.56
CA GLN A 270 12.72 -4.71 9.73
C GLN A 270 13.54 -3.86 10.70
N THR A 271 13.01 -2.70 11.06
CA THR A 271 13.67 -1.75 11.97
C THR A 271 13.00 -1.75 13.34
N ARG A 272 13.53 -2.52 14.29
CA ARG A 272 12.99 -2.62 15.65
C ARG A 272 12.90 -1.28 16.38
N ALA A 273 13.79 -0.34 16.07
CA ALA A 273 13.77 0.99 16.68
C ALA A 273 12.51 1.80 16.33
N VAL A 274 11.98 1.65 15.09
CA VAL A 274 10.75 2.33 14.64
C VAL A 274 9.50 1.57 15.06
N THR A 275 9.55 0.26 14.95
CA THR A 275 8.40 -0.60 15.21
C THR A 275 8.21 -0.96 16.68
N GLY A 276 9.09 -0.50 17.56
CA GLY A 276 9.04 -0.87 18.98
C GLY A 276 9.25 -2.37 19.25
N GLY A 277 9.97 -3.04 18.34
CA GLY A 277 10.21 -4.48 18.40
C GLY A 277 9.18 -5.31 17.62
N TYR A 278 8.16 -4.68 17.02
CA TYR A 278 7.20 -5.35 16.14
C TYR A 278 7.73 -5.44 14.71
N ALA A 279 7.33 -6.48 13.99
CA ALA A 279 7.60 -6.59 12.57
C ALA A 279 6.82 -5.53 11.77
N LEU A 280 7.38 -5.09 10.64
CA LEU A 280 6.64 -4.29 9.66
C LEU A 280 5.35 -5.00 9.27
N LYS A 281 4.29 -4.24 8.96
CA LYS A 281 2.96 -4.78 8.62
C LYS A 281 2.52 -4.46 7.21
N HIS A 282 3.02 -3.36 6.63
CA HIS A 282 2.51 -2.81 5.38
C HIS A 282 3.52 -2.94 4.24
N TYR A 283 4.82 -2.91 4.52
CA TYR A 283 5.87 -2.86 3.52
C TYR A 283 6.85 -4.02 3.67
N TYR A 284 7.44 -4.46 2.58
CA TYR A 284 8.55 -5.41 2.52
C TYR A 284 8.32 -6.71 3.28
N GLN A 285 7.09 -7.25 3.14
CA GLN A 285 6.68 -8.48 3.84
C GLN A 285 7.20 -9.76 3.17
N GLY A 286 7.74 -9.67 1.95
CA GLY A 286 8.12 -10.85 1.18
C GLY A 286 6.92 -11.71 0.80
N ASN A 287 5.82 -11.08 0.41
CA ASN A 287 4.58 -11.72 0.00
C ASN A 287 3.99 -11.05 -1.24
N MET A 288 2.92 -11.62 -1.80
CA MET A 288 2.30 -11.13 -3.03
C MET A 288 1.81 -9.68 -2.97
N SER A 289 1.44 -9.16 -1.78
CA SER A 289 0.96 -7.78 -1.66
C SER A 289 2.08 -6.74 -1.67
N THR A 290 3.32 -7.17 -1.45
CA THR A 290 4.49 -6.27 -1.34
C THR A 290 5.56 -6.53 -2.42
N GLN A 291 5.22 -7.32 -3.44
CA GLN A 291 6.09 -7.59 -4.59
C GLN A 291 6.33 -6.34 -5.44
N GLY A 292 7.53 -6.20 -5.97
CA GLY A 292 7.88 -5.16 -6.91
C GLY A 292 8.67 -4.03 -6.27
N VAL A 293 8.82 -2.97 -7.04
CA VAL A 293 9.70 -1.86 -6.73
C VAL A 293 8.94 -0.67 -6.14
N ASP A 294 9.68 0.18 -5.45
CA ASP A 294 9.23 1.51 -5.07
C ASP A 294 9.55 2.51 -6.19
N ILE A 295 8.64 3.45 -6.43
CA ILE A 295 8.87 4.58 -7.32
C ILE A 295 9.12 5.80 -6.45
N GLN A 296 10.26 6.40 -6.64
CA GLN A 296 10.74 7.58 -5.94
C GLN A 296 10.84 8.74 -6.94
N LEU A 297 10.19 9.86 -6.60
CA LEU A 297 10.24 11.10 -7.35
C LEU A 297 10.98 12.15 -6.51
N GLY A 298 12.18 12.54 -6.94
CA GLY A 298 13.11 13.26 -6.07
C GLY A 298 13.40 12.43 -4.81
N ASP A 299 13.22 13.02 -3.63
CA ASP A 299 13.46 12.34 -2.35
C ASP A 299 12.24 11.62 -1.77
N ARG A 300 11.06 11.73 -2.41
CA ARG A 300 9.81 11.14 -1.92
C ARG A 300 9.47 9.84 -2.63
N VAL A 301 9.13 8.80 -1.86
CA VAL A 301 8.53 7.57 -2.42
C VAL A 301 7.04 7.81 -2.65
N ILE A 302 6.62 7.82 -3.92
CA ILE A 302 5.23 8.08 -4.33
C ILE A 302 4.41 6.79 -4.44
N ALA A 303 4.99 5.72 -4.96
CA ALA A 303 4.32 4.42 -5.09
C ALA A 303 5.23 3.30 -4.58
N THR A 304 4.64 2.18 -4.14
CA THR A 304 5.35 1.01 -3.64
C THR A 304 4.76 -0.26 -4.23
N ALA A 305 5.53 -1.34 -4.23
CA ALA A 305 5.09 -2.66 -4.69
C ALA A 305 4.59 -2.66 -6.15
N GLN A 306 5.29 -1.96 -7.03
CA GLN A 306 4.96 -1.85 -8.45
C GLN A 306 5.66 -2.98 -9.22
N LEU A 307 4.94 -4.06 -9.50
CA LEU A 307 5.39 -5.17 -10.34
C LEU A 307 4.57 -5.23 -11.63
N ASP A 308 3.26 -5.34 -11.47
CA ASP A 308 2.28 -5.44 -12.56
C ASP A 308 2.26 -4.18 -13.45
N THR A 309 2.37 -3.03 -12.83
CA THR A 309 2.35 -1.71 -13.51
C THR A 309 3.52 -1.53 -14.49
N ILE A 310 4.72 -2.07 -14.17
CA ILE A 310 5.94 -1.81 -14.93
C ILE A 310 6.26 -2.96 -15.89
N TRP A 311 6.18 -4.19 -15.40
CA TRP A 311 6.60 -5.37 -16.19
C TRP A 311 5.44 -6.18 -16.77
N ASP A 312 4.18 -5.72 -16.64
CA ASP A 312 2.98 -6.44 -17.10
C ASP A 312 2.93 -7.89 -16.58
N ARG A 313 3.49 -8.12 -15.39
CA ARG A 313 3.53 -9.44 -14.77
C ARG A 313 2.50 -9.57 -13.67
N ALA A 314 1.67 -10.60 -13.74
CA ALA A 314 0.78 -10.95 -12.65
C ALA A 314 1.59 -11.26 -11.38
N ARG A 315 1.06 -10.88 -10.23
CA ARG A 315 1.65 -11.20 -8.92
C ARG A 315 1.68 -12.71 -8.73
N HIS A 316 2.84 -13.23 -8.35
CA HIS A 316 3.06 -14.66 -8.20
C HIS A 316 4.06 -14.93 -7.06
N PRO A 317 3.95 -16.05 -6.31
CA PRO A 317 4.86 -16.40 -5.22
C PRO A 317 6.36 -16.36 -5.59
N SER A 318 6.74 -16.70 -6.83
CA SER A 318 8.15 -16.62 -7.28
C SER A 318 8.73 -15.19 -7.22
N PHE A 319 7.88 -14.17 -7.19
CA PHE A 319 8.29 -12.77 -7.08
C PHE A 319 8.12 -12.20 -5.67
N ASN A 320 7.79 -13.02 -4.67
CA ASN A 320 7.54 -12.54 -3.30
C ASN A 320 8.72 -11.75 -2.71
N LEU A 321 9.93 -12.08 -3.10
CA LEU A 321 11.12 -11.37 -2.66
C LEU A 321 11.64 -10.36 -3.68
N PHE A 322 11.04 -10.24 -4.87
CA PHE A 322 11.43 -9.21 -5.82
C PHE A 322 11.12 -7.83 -5.26
N THR A 323 12.15 -6.99 -5.17
CA THR A 323 12.07 -5.64 -4.64
C THR A 323 13.09 -4.72 -5.32
N GLY A 324 12.92 -3.43 -5.16
CA GLY A 324 13.86 -2.46 -5.70
C GLY A 324 13.38 -1.02 -5.53
N THR A 325 14.11 -0.11 -6.15
CA THR A 325 13.77 1.31 -6.24
C THR A 325 14.02 1.82 -7.64
N ILE A 326 13.05 2.51 -8.21
CA ILE A 326 13.21 3.36 -9.38
C ILE A 326 13.21 4.79 -8.86
N ALA A 327 14.37 5.43 -8.85
CA ALA A 327 14.54 6.81 -8.44
C ALA A 327 14.66 7.72 -9.67
N ILE A 328 13.77 8.71 -9.74
CA ILE A 328 13.66 9.67 -10.83
C ILE A 328 14.12 11.01 -10.29
N ASP A 329 15.17 11.56 -10.90
CA ASP A 329 15.65 12.89 -10.59
C ASP A 329 14.80 13.93 -11.33
N ILE A 330 14.23 14.85 -10.57
CA ILE A 330 13.38 15.93 -11.09
C ILE A 330 13.97 17.31 -10.91
N SER A 331 15.22 17.41 -10.45
CA SER A 331 15.87 18.68 -10.12
C SER A 331 15.92 19.66 -11.30
N ASP A 332 16.15 19.14 -12.50
CA ASP A 332 16.27 19.90 -13.74
C ASP A 332 15.00 19.87 -14.62
N LEU A 333 13.92 19.23 -14.14
CA LEU A 333 12.67 19.11 -14.90
C LEU A 333 11.71 20.27 -14.59
N PRO A 334 10.92 20.71 -15.57
CA PRO A 334 9.85 21.65 -15.31
C PRO A 334 8.88 21.14 -14.24
N ARG A 335 8.36 22.04 -13.41
CA ARG A 335 7.38 21.69 -12.37
C ARG A 335 6.16 21.01 -13.01
N GLY A 336 5.73 19.87 -12.44
CA GLY A 336 4.59 19.11 -12.95
C GLY A 336 4.86 18.40 -14.28
N PHE A 337 6.12 18.21 -14.64
CA PHE A 337 6.51 17.51 -15.87
C PHE A 337 6.04 16.04 -15.89
N LEU A 338 6.10 15.38 -14.74
CA LEU A 338 5.50 14.07 -14.50
C LEU A 338 4.30 14.22 -13.58
N ASN A 339 3.11 13.85 -14.06
CA ASN A 339 1.90 13.98 -13.28
C ASN A 339 1.75 12.83 -12.27
N THR A 340 1.49 13.19 -11.02
CA THR A 340 0.97 12.27 -10.02
C THR A 340 -0.53 12.45 -9.92
N LEU A 341 -1.25 11.48 -9.36
CA LEU A 341 -2.63 11.71 -8.97
C LEU A 341 -2.69 12.92 -8.01
N ALA A 342 -3.78 13.67 -8.05
CA ALA A 342 -3.94 14.90 -7.27
C ALA A 342 -3.71 14.72 -5.75
N ASN A 343 -3.83 13.50 -5.27
CA ASN A 343 -3.58 13.09 -3.89
C ASN A 343 -2.16 12.52 -3.68
N LYS A 344 -1.28 12.55 -4.68
CA LYS A 344 0.08 11.97 -4.65
C LYS A 344 0.15 10.53 -4.11
N SER A 345 -0.98 9.83 -4.08
CA SER A 345 -1.05 8.46 -3.56
C SER A 345 -0.53 7.44 -4.56
N ASN A 346 -0.47 7.81 -5.83
CA ASN A 346 0.01 6.98 -6.92
C ASN A 346 0.41 7.82 -8.12
N ILE A 347 1.01 7.17 -9.12
CA ILE A 347 1.33 7.74 -10.43
C ILE A 347 0.07 7.87 -11.29
N ASP A 348 0.05 8.85 -12.15
CA ASP A 348 -0.99 8.97 -13.18
C ASP A 348 -0.58 8.17 -14.43
N LEU A 349 -1.09 6.96 -14.55
CA LEU A 349 -0.79 6.07 -15.68
C LEU A 349 -1.31 6.58 -17.04
N SER A 350 -2.10 7.64 -17.07
CA SER A 350 -2.49 8.30 -18.32
C SER A 350 -1.39 9.22 -18.88
N ASP A 351 -0.45 9.62 -18.05
CA ASP A 351 0.68 10.44 -18.44
C ASP A 351 1.70 9.62 -19.25
N GLU A 352 2.02 10.08 -20.47
CA GLU A 352 2.92 9.41 -21.38
C GLU A 352 4.39 9.40 -20.88
N GLY A 353 4.78 10.37 -20.06
CA GLY A 353 6.11 10.43 -19.45
C GLY A 353 6.36 9.23 -18.54
N TRP A 354 5.37 8.84 -17.75
CA TRP A 354 5.46 7.62 -16.92
C TRP A 354 5.57 6.36 -17.76
N ARG A 355 4.81 6.28 -18.86
CA ARG A 355 4.90 5.13 -19.79
C ARG A 355 6.29 5.02 -20.39
N ALA A 356 6.86 6.14 -20.89
CA ALA A 356 8.21 6.16 -21.45
C ALA A 356 9.26 5.67 -20.43
N ILE A 357 9.15 6.08 -19.16
CA ILE A 357 10.05 5.63 -18.09
C ILE A 357 9.87 4.12 -17.86
N PHE A 358 8.63 3.63 -17.75
CA PHE A 358 8.38 2.22 -17.47
C PHE A 358 8.80 1.29 -18.62
N ASP A 359 8.59 1.71 -19.86
CA ASP A 359 9.05 0.96 -21.03
C ASP A 359 10.58 0.87 -21.03
N ALA A 360 11.28 1.97 -20.78
CA ALA A 360 12.75 1.98 -20.70
C ALA A 360 13.26 1.10 -19.54
N VAL A 361 12.62 1.14 -18.38
CA VAL A 361 12.98 0.28 -17.24
C VAL A 361 12.70 -1.19 -17.55
N LYS A 362 11.55 -1.51 -18.13
CA LYS A 362 11.16 -2.87 -18.52
C LYS A 362 12.15 -3.51 -19.49
N ASP A 363 12.62 -2.72 -20.47
CA ASP A 363 13.57 -3.17 -21.47
C ASP A 363 14.99 -3.36 -20.91
N ALA A 364 15.40 -2.49 -19.98
CA ALA A 364 16.75 -2.49 -19.43
C ALA A 364 16.93 -3.42 -18.22
N VAL A 365 15.87 -3.62 -17.41
CA VAL A 365 15.98 -4.28 -16.11
C VAL A 365 15.02 -5.47 -16.02
N PRO A 366 15.54 -6.71 -16.02
CA PRO A 366 14.68 -7.88 -15.87
C PRO A 366 14.17 -8.04 -14.44
N VAL A 367 12.99 -8.65 -14.32
CA VAL A 367 12.46 -9.09 -13.03
C VAL A 367 13.33 -10.22 -12.48
N VAL A 368 13.73 -10.10 -11.22
CA VAL A 368 14.52 -11.13 -10.54
C VAL A 368 13.57 -12.12 -9.87
N GLU A 369 13.67 -13.39 -10.27
CA GLU A 369 12.92 -14.47 -9.62
C GLU A 369 13.72 -15.06 -8.45
N ASP A 370 13.05 -15.35 -7.36
CA ASP A 370 13.65 -16.18 -6.31
C ASP A 370 13.64 -17.64 -6.78
N LYS A 371 14.70 -18.03 -7.46
CA LYS A 371 14.89 -19.42 -7.90
C LYS A 371 14.98 -20.42 -6.74
N THR A 372 15.02 -19.92 -5.52
CA THR A 372 15.02 -20.73 -4.28
C THR A 372 13.65 -20.75 -3.62
N CYS A 373 12.54 -20.47 -4.34
CA CYS A 373 11.21 -20.64 -3.76
C CYS A 373 11.01 -22.13 -3.43
N PRO A 374 11.10 -22.54 -2.15
CA PRO A 374 11.04 -23.96 -1.78
C PRO A 374 9.73 -24.61 -2.23
N LEU A 375 8.67 -23.82 -2.31
CA LEU A 375 7.35 -24.28 -2.72
C LEU A 375 7.29 -24.56 -4.23
N GLU A 376 7.96 -23.73 -5.03
CA GLU A 376 8.03 -23.92 -6.48
C GLU A 376 8.91 -25.12 -6.85
N GLU A 377 10.01 -25.31 -6.12
CA GLU A 377 10.85 -26.50 -6.26
C GLU A 377 10.08 -27.77 -5.84
N TYR A 378 9.30 -27.69 -4.76
CA TYR A 378 8.40 -28.76 -4.34
C TYR A 378 7.37 -29.08 -5.42
N ALA A 379 6.74 -28.06 -6.02
CA ALA A 379 5.79 -28.23 -7.12
C ALA A 379 6.44 -28.91 -8.35
N LYS A 380 7.69 -28.56 -8.69
CA LYS A 380 8.46 -29.20 -9.76
C LYS A 380 8.70 -30.69 -9.47
N GLN A 381 9.19 -31.01 -8.28
CA GLN A 381 9.43 -32.40 -7.88
C GLN A 381 8.12 -33.20 -7.82
N PHE A 382 7.03 -32.57 -7.42
CA PHE A 382 5.70 -33.17 -7.45
C PHE A 382 5.25 -33.46 -8.88
N ALA A 383 5.43 -32.53 -9.80
CA ALA A 383 5.11 -32.67 -11.21
C ALA A 383 5.94 -33.81 -11.87
N GLU A 384 7.24 -33.90 -11.56
CA GLU A 384 8.10 -34.96 -12.03
C GLU A 384 7.65 -36.34 -11.52
N ARG A 385 7.23 -36.44 -10.26
CA ARG A 385 6.67 -37.68 -9.71
C ARG A 385 5.39 -38.09 -10.42
N ILE A 386 4.49 -37.16 -10.73
CA ILE A 386 3.28 -37.45 -11.51
C ILE A 386 3.68 -38.01 -12.90
N MET A 387 4.51 -37.27 -13.64
CA MET A 387 4.92 -37.67 -14.98
C MET A 387 5.55 -39.08 -14.98
N ASN A 388 6.40 -39.38 -14.01
CA ASN A 388 7.07 -40.68 -13.89
C ASN A 388 6.08 -41.80 -13.54
N ASN A 389 5.06 -41.54 -12.74
CA ASN A 389 4.11 -42.53 -12.26
C ASN A 389 2.96 -42.77 -13.25
N THR A 390 2.49 -41.74 -13.93
CA THR A 390 1.29 -41.81 -14.77
C THR A 390 1.59 -41.77 -16.28
N GLY A 391 2.73 -41.19 -16.66
CA GLY A 391 3.04 -40.85 -18.05
C GLY A 391 2.26 -39.66 -18.60
N ASN A 392 1.46 -39.02 -17.77
CA ASN A 392 0.60 -37.92 -18.18
C ASN A 392 1.41 -36.66 -18.47
N LYS A 393 0.86 -35.80 -19.34
CA LYS A 393 1.44 -34.50 -19.62
C LYS A 393 1.15 -33.54 -18.44
N VAL A 394 2.19 -32.90 -17.93
CA VAL A 394 2.10 -31.96 -16.83
C VAL A 394 2.56 -30.57 -17.28
N LYS A 395 1.87 -29.52 -16.84
CA LYS A 395 2.27 -28.12 -16.98
C LYS A 395 2.42 -27.47 -15.62
N LEU A 396 3.49 -26.68 -15.44
CA LEU A 396 3.72 -25.85 -14.26
C LEU A 396 3.20 -24.44 -14.51
N GLN A 397 2.72 -23.79 -13.44
CA GLN A 397 2.31 -22.38 -13.46
C GLN A 397 1.35 -22.05 -14.60
N PHE A 398 0.32 -22.88 -14.76
CA PHE A 398 -0.61 -22.78 -15.86
C PHE A 398 -1.58 -21.60 -15.67
N PRO A 399 -1.62 -20.62 -16.60
CA PRO A 399 -2.45 -19.44 -16.47
C PRO A 399 -3.94 -19.73 -16.74
N VAL A 400 -4.80 -19.18 -15.90
CA VAL A 400 -6.25 -19.13 -16.11
C VAL A 400 -6.74 -17.68 -16.07
N TYR A 401 -7.91 -17.41 -16.68
CA TYR A 401 -8.52 -16.08 -16.76
C TYR A 401 -7.54 -14.99 -17.26
N ALA A 402 -6.94 -15.19 -18.42
CA ALA A 402 -6.00 -14.24 -19.04
C ALA A 402 -4.85 -13.81 -18.09
N ASN A 403 -4.22 -14.77 -17.45
CA ASN A 403 -3.11 -14.60 -16.49
C ASN A 403 -3.47 -13.94 -15.14
N ARG A 404 -4.74 -13.82 -14.79
CA ARG A 404 -5.15 -13.26 -13.49
C ARG A 404 -4.86 -14.18 -12.30
N THR A 405 -4.83 -15.49 -12.54
CA THR A 405 -4.42 -16.50 -11.57
C THR A 405 -3.73 -17.66 -12.28
N ARG A 406 -3.00 -18.49 -11.53
CA ARG A 406 -2.23 -19.60 -12.09
C ARG A 406 -2.38 -20.84 -11.22
N ILE A 407 -2.54 -21.98 -11.87
CA ILE A 407 -2.48 -23.31 -11.27
C ILE A 407 -1.02 -23.71 -11.14
N ASP A 408 -0.58 -24.12 -9.95
CA ASP A 408 0.82 -24.50 -9.72
C ASP A 408 1.26 -25.71 -10.54
N VAL A 409 0.44 -26.77 -10.54
CA VAL A 409 0.65 -27.98 -11.33
C VAL A 409 -0.66 -28.42 -11.96
N LEU A 410 -0.69 -28.53 -13.29
CA LEU A 410 -1.81 -29.01 -14.07
C LEU A 410 -1.40 -30.32 -14.77
N GLU A 411 -2.06 -31.42 -14.42
CA GLU A 411 -1.89 -32.73 -15.06
C GLU A 411 -3.01 -32.98 -16.07
N TYR A 412 -2.68 -33.27 -17.31
CA TYR A 412 -3.65 -33.69 -18.32
C TYR A 412 -3.79 -35.21 -18.31
N ILE A 413 -4.96 -35.71 -17.96
CA ILE A 413 -5.29 -37.15 -18.02
C ILE A 413 -5.51 -37.55 -19.46
N ASP A 414 -6.20 -36.70 -20.23
CA ASP A 414 -6.39 -36.80 -21.64
C ASP A 414 -6.58 -35.42 -22.28
N GLU A 415 -7.06 -35.34 -23.53
CA GLU A 415 -7.25 -34.07 -24.24
C GLU A 415 -8.31 -33.16 -23.59
N ASN A 416 -9.26 -33.74 -22.85
CA ASN A 416 -10.43 -33.06 -22.32
C ASN A 416 -10.49 -33.04 -20.78
N HIS A 417 -9.64 -33.82 -20.11
CA HIS A 417 -9.69 -33.96 -18.66
C HIS A 417 -8.35 -33.64 -18.00
N CYS A 418 -8.40 -33.02 -16.81
CA CYS A 418 -7.21 -32.66 -16.06
C CYS A 418 -7.40 -32.80 -14.53
N ASN A 419 -6.28 -32.89 -13.83
CA ASN A 419 -6.19 -32.68 -12.38
C ASN A 419 -5.48 -31.37 -12.09
N ILE A 420 -5.92 -30.67 -11.04
CA ILE A 420 -5.38 -29.40 -10.57
C ILE A 420 -4.71 -29.64 -9.22
N TYR A 421 -3.49 -29.11 -9.06
CA TYR A 421 -2.77 -29.17 -7.80
C TYR A 421 -2.17 -27.78 -7.49
N ASP A 422 -2.51 -27.27 -6.30
CA ASP A 422 -1.99 -26.02 -5.77
C ASP A 422 -1.28 -26.24 -4.45
N PHE A 423 -0.30 -25.41 -4.13
CA PHE A 423 0.53 -25.54 -2.94
C PHE A 423 0.55 -24.26 -2.12
N MET A 424 0.45 -24.40 -0.81
CA MET A 424 0.43 -23.27 0.12
C MET A 424 1.32 -23.54 1.33
N SER A 425 2.33 -22.71 1.55
CA SER A 425 3.24 -22.78 2.70
C SER A 425 2.62 -22.36 4.04
N THR A 426 1.38 -21.89 4.03
CA THR A 426 0.64 -21.43 5.22
C THR A 426 -0.59 -22.30 5.45
N ALA A 427 -1.32 -22.03 6.54
CA ALA A 427 -2.59 -22.67 6.80
C ALA A 427 -3.66 -22.32 5.78
N ALA A 428 -4.34 -23.32 5.23
CA ALA A 428 -5.49 -23.08 4.35
C ALA A 428 -6.67 -22.45 5.10
N ASN A 429 -7.41 -21.60 4.38
CA ASN A 429 -8.59 -20.90 4.88
C ASN A 429 -9.69 -20.86 3.79
N MET A 430 -10.80 -20.18 4.05
CA MET A 430 -11.91 -20.08 3.10
C MET A 430 -11.53 -19.48 1.73
N LYS A 431 -10.55 -18.56 1.73
CA LYS A 431 -10.03 -17.99 0.48
C LYS A 431 -9.32 -19.05 -0.36
N SER A 432 -8.62 -19.98 0.27
CA SER A 432 -7.94 -21.09 -0.41
C SER A 432 -8.93 -22.01 -1.14
N VAL A 433 -10.08 -22.29 -0.55
CA VAL A 433 -11.16 -23.07 -1.20
C VAL A 433 -11.75 -22.30 -2.37
N ALA A 434 -11.98 -20.99 -2.20
CA ALA A 434 -12.49 -20.12 -3.27
C ALA A 434 -11.49 -20.03 -4.45
N GLU A 435 -10.19 -20.01 -4.18
CA GLU A 435 -9.14 -20.01 -5.19
C GLU A 435 -9.12 -21.33 -5.97
N LEU A 436 -9.18 -22.46 -5.29
CA LEU A 436 -9.23 -23.78 -5.91
C LEU A 436 -10.45 -23.93 -6.81
N ARG A 437 -11.63 -23.44 -6.36
CA ARG A 437 -12.83 -23.37 -7.19
C ARG A 437 -12.66 -22.45 -8.40
N THR A 438 -12.00 -21.30 -8.23
CA THR A 438 -11.70 -20.38 -9.34
C THR A 438 -10.84 -21.04 -10.41
N HIS A 439 -9.83 -21.83 -10.00
CA HIS A 439 -9.01 -22.61 -10.93
C HIS A 439 -9.83 -23.66 -11.67
N TRP A 440 -10.72 -24.36 -10.97
CA TRP A 440 -11.65 -25.31 -11.59
C TRP A 440 -12.52 -24.67 -12.66
N ASP A 441 -13.24 -23.61 -12.30
CA ASP A 441 -14.13 -22.89 -13.21
C ASP A 441 -13.36 -22.30 -14.42
N GLY A 442 -12.11 -21.86 -14.19
CA GLY A 442 -11.21 -21.38 -15.24
C GLY A 442 -10.85 -22.46 -16.25
N MET A 443 -10.59 -23.69 -15.82
CA MET A 443 -10.30 -24.81 -16.72
C MET A 443 -11.55 -25.23 -17.50
N VAL A 444 -12.71 -25.29 -16.85
CA VAL A 444 -14.00 -25.54 -17.55
C VAL A 444 -14.25 -24.50 -18.64
N SER A 445 -13.97 -23.22 -18.36
CA SER A 445 -14.12 -22.14 -19.34
C SER A 445 -13.18 -22.26 -20.54
N GLN A 446 -12.01 -22.86 -20.35
CA GLN A 446 -11.02 -23.15 -21.40
C GLN A 446 -11.30 -24.47 -22.15
N GLY A 447 -12.37 -25.18 -21.81
CA GLY A 447 -12.79 -26.40 -22.48
C GLY A 447 -12.20 -27.69 -21.91
N CYS A 448 -11.43 -27.63 -20.82
CA CYS A 448 -10.90 -28.80 -20.14
C CYS A 448 -11.69 -29.05 -18.84
N GLN A 449 -12.13 -30.30 -18.66
CA GLN A 449 -12.92 -30.72 -17.49
C GLN A 449 -12.00 -31.21 -16.39
N PRO A 450 -11.92 -30.52 -15.23
CA PRO A 450 -11.21 -31.05 -14.08
C PRO A 450 -11.88 -32.31 -13.54
N VAL A 451 -11.07 -33.30 -13.16
CA VAL A 451 -11.50 -34.52 -12.45
C VAL A 451 -11.34 -34.34 -10.95
N SER A 452 -10.24 -33.67 -10.55
CA SER A 452 -9.97 -33.29 -9.16
C SER A 452 -9.24 -31.94 -9.10
N ALA A 453 -9.41 -31.23 -7.99
CA ALA A 453 -8.57 -30.10 -7.64
C ALA A 453 -8.15 -30.20 -6.17
N THR A 454 -6.87 -30.31 -5.94
CA THR A 454 -6.28 -30.54 -4.62
C THR A 454 -5.35 -29.40 -4.25
N MET A 455 -5.55 -28.84 -3.06
CA MET A 455 -4.61 -27.90 -2.46
C MET A 455 -3.83 -28.57 -1.33
N PHE A 456 -2.52 -28.56 -1.45
CA PHE A 456 -1.62 -29.01 -0.39
C PHE A 456 -1.25 -27.84 0.52
N THR A 457 -1.32 -28.04 1.82
CA THR A 457 -1.10 -27.00 2.84
C THR A 457 -0.39 -27.55 4.08
N THR A 458 0.24 -26.69 4.86
CA THR A 458 0.92 -27.09 6.11
C THR A 458 -0.04 -27.37 7.26
N SER A 459 -1.24 -26.74 7.25
CA SER A 459 -2.30 -27.00 8.20
C SER A 459 -3.66 -26.53 7.66
N ARG A 460 -4.75 -27.00 8.23
CA ARG A 460 -6.11 -26.60 7.85
C ARG A 460 -7.00 -26.36 9.08
N GLY A 461 -7.92 -25.41 8.94
CA GLY A 461 -8.98 -25.20 9.94
C GLY A 461 -10.01 -26.33 9.92
N PRO A 462 -10.68 -26.62 11.04
CA PRO A 462 -11.62 -27.75 11.19
C PRO A 462 -12.82 -27.69 10.24
N MET A 463 -13.25 -26.49 9.86
CA MET A 463 -14.42 -26.29 8.99
C MET A 463 -14.15 -26.47 7.50
N LEU A 464 -12.88 -26.50 7.05
CA LEU A 464 -12.56 -26.48 5.61
C LEU A 464 -12.92 -27.78 4.90
N SER A 465 -12.81 -28.93 5.58
CA SER A 465 -13.26 -30.21 5.00
C SER A 465 -14.77 -30.19 4.73
N HIS A 466 -15.55 -29.71 5.69
CA HIS A 466 -16.99 -29.58 5.54
C HIS A 466 -17.37 -28.61 4.41
N THR A 467 -16.65 -27.49 4.28
CA THR A 467 -16.84 -26.54 3.17
C THR A 467 -16.54 -27.17 1.80
N CYS A 468 -15.48 -27.98 1.70
CA CYS A 468 -15.21 -28.72 0.46
C CYS A 468 -16.33 -29.75 0.17
N GLU A 469 -16.82 -30.47 1.16
CA GLU A 469 -17.95 -31.41 1.03
C GLU A 469 -19.22 -30.72 0.54
N GLU A 470 -19.55 -29.54 1.12
CA GLU A 470 -20.69 -28.72 0.67
C GLU A 470 -20.53 -28.28 -0.79
N LEU A 471 -19.36 -27.76 -1.17
CA LEU A 471 -19.11 -27.34 -2.54
C LEU A 471 -19.13 -28.54 -3.51
N ASN A 472 -18.61 -29.70 -3.12
CA ASN A 472 -18.58 -30.89 -3.92
C ASN A 472 -20.00 -31.49 -4.12
N SER A 473 -20.96 -31.12 -3.28
CA SER A 473 -22.37 -31.44 -3.49
C SER A 473 -23.04 -30.60 -4.59
N LEU A 474 -22.42 -29.49 -4.99
CA LEU A 474 -22.94 -28.58 -6.02
C LEU A 474 -22.56 -29.05 -7.42
N ILE A 475 -23.47 -28.84 -8.36
CA ILE A 475 -23.16 -28.98 -9.79
C ILE A 475 -22.15 -27.89 -10.16
N GLN A 476 -21.09 -28.26 -10.86
CA GLN A 476 -20.07 -27.32 -11.29
C GLN A 476 -20.64 -26.24 -12.21
N SER A 477 -20.07 -25.04 -12.14
CA SER A 477 -20.41 -23.94 -13.06
C SER A 477 -19.99 -24.28 -14.48
N MET A 478 -20.89 -24.11 -15.44
CA MET A 478 -20.58 -24.30 -16.87
C MET A 478 -21.47 -23.41 -17.74
N PRO A 479 -21.05 -23.08 -18.99
CA PRO A 479 -21.87 -22.36 -19.93
C PRO A 479 -23.19 -23.08 -20.28
N ASP A 480 -24.24 -22.33 -20.60
CA ASP A 480 -25.60 -22.86 -20.83
C ASP A 480 -25.68 -23.93 -21.93
N ASP A 481 -24.90 -23.80 -22.99
CA ASP A 481 -24.79 -24.78 -24.06
C ASP A 481 -24.19 -26.11 -23.59
N LYS A 482 -23.14 -26.03 -22.77
CA LYS A 482 -22.51 -27.21 -22.14
C LYS A 482 -23.47 -27.84 -21.12
N MET A 483 -24.19 -27.04 -20.33
CA MET A 483 -25.19 -27.53 -19.40
C MET A 483 -26.30 -28.30 -20.10
N LYS A 484 -26.82 -27.76 -21.20
CA LYS A 484 -27.84 -28.44 -22.05
C LYS A 484 -27.32 -29.74 -22.63
N ALA A 485 -26.07 -29.78 -23.08
CA ALA A 485 -25.45 -30.99 -23.60
C ALA A 485 -25.27 -32.05 -22.50
N ALA A 486 -24.79 -31.65 -21.31
CA ALA A 486 -24.61 -32.52 -20.16
C ALA A 486 -25.94 -33.11 -19.67
N LEU A 487 -27.00 -32.32 -19.60
CA LEU A 487 -28.37 -32.77 -19.28
C LEU A 487 -28.91 -33.78 -20.28
N LYS A 488 -28.63 -33.59 -21.57
CA LYS A 488 -29.00 -34.55 -22.61
C LYS A 488 -28.29 -35.89 -22.44
N VAL A 489 -26.99 -35.87 -22.14
CA VAL A 489 -26.21 -37.09 -21.86
C VAL A 489 -26.71 -37.79 -20.60
N ALA A 490 -27.00 -37.02 -19.56
CA ALA A 490 -27.53 -37.49 -18.27
C ALA A 490 -29.00 -37.95 -18.36
N LYS A 491 -29.62 -37.85 -19.55
CA LYS A 491 -31.07 -38.17 -19.77
C LYS A 491 -32.02 -37.44 -18.81
N GLY A 492 -31.64 -36.18 -18.44
CA GLY A 492 -32.38 -35.34 -17.51
C GLY A 492 -32.14 -35.64 -16.05
N ASP A 493 -31.28 -36.60 -15.71
CA ASP A 493 -30.93 -36.93 -14.33
C ASP A 493 -29.85 -35.97 -13.81
N VAL A 494 -30.26 -35.00 -13.00
CA VAL A 494 -29.41 -33.96 -12.43
C VAL A 494 -28.30 -34.54 -11.56
N ALA A 495 -28.50 -35.68 -10.90
CA ALA A 495 -27.51 -36.34 -10.08
C ALA A 495 -26.32 -36.90 -10.88
N LYS A 496 -26.45 -37.00 -12.19
CA LYS A 496 -25.39 -37.43 -13.11
C LYS A 496 -24.61 -36.29 -13.74
N LEU A 497 -24.94 -35.04 -13.40
CA LEU A 497 -24.18 -33.91 -13.89
C LEU A 497 -22.82 -33.81 -13.18
N PRO A 498 -21.81 -33.20 -13.84
CA PRO A 498 -20.51 -33.01 -13.22
C PRO A 498 -20.59 -32.13 -11.97
N HIS A 499 -20.03 -32.59 -10.88
CA HIS A 499 -19.89 -31.89 -9.61
C HIS A 499 -18.47 -31.44 -9.41
N TYR A 500 -18.24 -30.50 -8.48
CA TYR A 500 -16.90 -30.19 -8.01
C TYR A 500 -16.29 -31.39 -7.29
N ASN A 501 -14.97 -31.53 -7.33
CA ASN A 501 -14.20 -32.47 -6.56
C ASN A 501 -12.97 -31.73 -6.03
N LEU A 502 -13.20 -30.91 -5.00
CA LEU A 502 -12.19 -30.08 -4.34
C LEU A 502 -11.72 -30.75 -3.06
N GLU A 503 -10.42 -30.73 -2.83
CA GLU A 503 -9.81 -31.32 -1.63
C GLU A 503 -8.71 -30.42 -1.05
N ILE A 504 -8.61 -30.38 0.29
CA ILE A 504 -7.49 -29.76 0.99
C ILE A 504 -6.74 -30.82 1.79
N VAL A 505 -5.49 -31.04 1.39
CA VAL A 505 -4.59 -32.04 1.97
C VAL A 505 -3.55 -31.35 2.84
N VAL A 506 -3.37 -31.82 4.08
CA VAL A 506 -2.26 -31.39 4.93
C VAL A 506 -1.04 -32.24 4.59
N ASP A 507 -0.02 -31.61 4.00
CA ASP A 507 1.26 -32.26 3.71
C ASP A 507 2.34 -31.72 4.64
N LYS A 508 2.90 -32.60 5.49
CA LYS A 508 3.94 -32.26 6.45
C LYS A 508 5.31 -32.02 5.79
N ASN A 509 5.46 -32.43 4.53
CA ASN A 509 6.70 -32.25 3.77
C ASN A 509 6.73 -30.94 2.98
N LEU A 510 5.64 -30.18 2.99
CA LEU A 510 5.62 -28.85 2.38
C LEU A 510 6.64 -27.92 3.03
N PRO A 511 7.42 -27.21 2.26
CA PRO A 511 8.34 -26.21 2.77
C PRO A 511 7.57 -25.09 3.48
N ARG A 512 8.09 -24.68 4.63
CA ARG A 512 7.53 -23.60 5.45
C ARG A 512 8.12 -22.24 5.10
#